data_138ec52edc4887623e3da15c37f77213
#
_entry.id   138ec52edc4887623e3da15c37f77213
#
_cell.length_a   1.000
_cell.length_b   1.000
_cell.length_c   1.000
_cell.angle_alpha   90.00
_cell.angle_beta   90.00
_cell.angle_gamma   90.00
#
_symmetry.space_group_name_H-M   'P 1'
#
loop_
_entity.id
_entity.type
_entity.pdbx_description
1 polymer ?
#
loop_
_entity_poly.entity_id
_entity_poly.type
_entity_poly.pdbx_seq_one_letter_code
_entity_poly.pdbx_strand_id
1 'polypeptide(L)'
;MCIRDSYPPARVAELCAIAETDLRQCADWIGSSPRFLSLWCMGVNQSTAGTAKNAAIINLHLATGQIDKIGSGPFSLTGQPNAMGGRETGSLSNLLPGHREVANPEHRAEVAAYWGVDRLPETPGLSAIELFDAVGSGKIKALWIACTNPAQSMPDQHKIHQALRDCPFVVVQEAFTTTETCRYADLLLPAASWGEKEGTVTN
;
A
#
# COMPACT_ATOMS: atom_id res chain seq x y z
N MET A 1 -25.04 -12.62 -18.32
CA MET A 1 -24.86 -13.54 -17.18
C MET A 1 -24.71 -12.70 -15.94
N CYS A 2 -25.69 -12.75 -15.04
CA CYS A 2 -25.63 -11.96 -13.80
C CYS A 2 -24.69 -12.62 -12.81
N ILE A 3 -23.78 -11.85 -12.21
CA ILE A 3 -22.87 -12.31 -11.11
C ILE A 3 -23.68 -12.99 -10.00
N ARG A 4 -24.89 -12.52 -9.74
CA ARG A 4 -25.84 -13.10 -8.78
C ARG A 4 -26.07 -14.60 -8.98
N ASP A 5 -26.17 -15.06 -10.22
CA ASP A 5 -26.47 -16.47 -10.52
C ASP A 5 -25.26 -17.38 -10.34
N SER A 6 -24.04 -16.80 -10.40
CA SER A 6 -22.77 -17.54 -10.22
C SER A 6 -22.32 -17.62 -8.75
N TYR A 7 -22.81 -16.73 -7.89
CA TYR A 7 -22.42 -16.61 -6.48
C TYR A 7 -23.65 -16.53 -5.56
N PRO A 8 -24.47 -17.57 -5.47
CA PRO A 8 -25.57 -17.60 -4.49
C PRO A 8 -25.00 -17.58 -3.06
N PRO A 9 -25.78 -17.11 -2.07
CA PRO A 9 -25.33 -16.97 -0.69
C PRO A 9 -24.67 -18.22 -0.10
N ALA A 10 -25.21 -19.40 -0.36
CA ALA A 10 -24.63 -20.66 0.11
C ALA A 10 -23.21 -20.89 -0.41
N ARG A 11 -22.97 -20.62 -1.69
CA ARG A 11 -21.61 -20.72 -2.28
C ARG A 11 -20.65 -19.69 -1.71
N VAL A 12 -21.11 -18.46 -1.49
CA VAL A 12 -20.28 -17.42 -0.87
C VAL A 12 -19.92 -17.78 0.55
N ALA A 13 -20.87 -18.29 1.33
CA ALA A 13 -20.66 -18.75 2.70
C ALA A 13 -19.59 -19.86 2.76
N GLU A 14 -19.65 -20.83 1.85
CA GLU A 14 -18.64 -21.89 1.72
C GLU A 14 -17.25 -21.32 1.37
N LEU A 15 -17.16 -20.47 0.33
CA LEU A 15 -15.90 -19.88 -0.11
C LEU A 15 -15.23 -18.99 0.94
N CYS A 16 -16.02 -18.30 1.74
CA CYS A 16 -15.55 -17.39 2.78
C CYS A 16 -15.39 -18.05 4.15
N ALA A 17 -15.76 -19.33 4.28
CA ALA A 17 -15.78 -20.07 5.55
C ALA A 17 -16.58 -19.37 6.66
N ILE A 18 -17.75 -18.83 6.31
CA ILE A 18 -18.69 -18.15 7.23
C ILE A 18 -20.06 -18.84 7.15
N ALA A 19 -20.90 -18.63 8.18
CA ALA A 19 -22.27 -19.12 8.12
C ALA A 19 -23.11 -18.30 7.12
N GLU A 20 -23.97 -18.97 6.35
CA GLU A 20 -24.89 -18.28 5.43
C GLU A 20 -25.85 -17.34 6.17
N THR A 21 -26.25 -17.71 7.38
CA THR A 21 -27.07 -16.89 8.27
C THR A 21 -26.42 -15.54 8.59
N ASP A 22 -25.11 -15.55 8.85
CA ASP A 22 -24.35 -14.33 9.18
C ASP A 22 -24.20 -13.43 7.94
N LEU A 23 -24.00 -14.03 6.77
CA LEU A 23 -23.95 -13.31 5.50
C LEU A 23 -25.29 -12.60 5.24
N ARG A 24 -26.41 -13.31 5.42
CA ARG A 24 -27.76 -12.72 5.27
C ARG A 24 -28.04 -11.65 6.30
N GLN A 25 -27.68 -11.88 7.55
CA GLN A 25 -27.84 -10.89 8.61
C GLN A 25 -27.05 -9.61 8.33
N CYS A 26 -25.82 -9.74 7.83
CA CYS A 26 -25.00 -8.59 7.40
C CYS A 26 -25.68 -7.82 6.25
N ALA A 27 -26.22 -8.53 5.27
CA ALA A 27 -26.96 -7.92 4.17
C ALA A 27 -28.22 -7.17 4.65
N ASP A 28 -28.95 -7.74 5.59
CA ASP A 28 -30.14 -7.12 6.18
C ASP A 28 -29.78 -5.84 6.96
N TRP A 29 -28.70 -5.85 7.74
CA TRP A 29 -28.21 -4.67 8.44
C TRP A 29 -27.82 -3.55 7.49
N ILE A 30 -27.08 -3.88 6.43
CA ILE A 30 -26.66 -2.91 5.41
C ILE A 30 -27.91 -2.35 4.68
N GLY A 31 -28.81 -3.25 4.26
CA GLY A 31 -29.99 -2.87 3.47
C GLY A 31 -31.02 -2.06 4.26
N SER A 32 -31.15 -2.31 5.57
CA SER A 32 -32.08 -1.60 6.45
C SER A 32 -31.51 -0.32 7.06
N SER A 33 -30.19 -0.13 6.99
CA SER A 33 -29.54 1.05 7.57
C SER A 33 -29.85 2.31 6.75
N PRO A 34 -30.35 3.37 7.37
CA PRO A 34 -30.61 4.64 6.69
C PRO A 34 -29.33 5.30 6.20
N ARG A 35 -28.20 5.02 6.88
CA ARG A 35 -26.85 5.49 6.52
C ARG A 35 -25.86 4.38 6.78
N PHE A 36 -25.02 4.09 5.77
CA PHE A 36 -23.99 3.07 5.83
C PHE A 36 -22.68 3.61 5.28
N LEU A 37 -21.60 3.49 6.04
CA LEU A 37 -20.25 3.92 5.67
C LEU A 37 -19.34 2.69 5.67
N SER A 38 -18.69 2.43 4.53
CA SER A 38 -17.60 1.45 4.45
C SER A 38 -16.25 2.12 4.57
N LEU A 39 -15.43 1.64 5.50
CA LEU A 39 -14.07 2.11 5.71
C LEU A 39 -13.09 0.99 5.42
N TRP A 40 -12.12 1.22 4.55
CA TRP A 40 -11.07 0.23 4.25
C TRP A 40 -9.73 0.90 3.95
N CYS A 41 -8.67 0.11 3.94
CA CYS A 41 -7.30 0.57 3.74
C CYS A 41 -6.53 -0.39 2.82
N MET A 42 -5.23 -0.49 3.03
CA MET A 42 -4.29 -1.18 2.13
C MET A 42 -4.54 -2.67 1.95
N GLY A 43 -5.16 -3.36 2.91
CA GLY A 43 -5.56 -4.78 2.76
C GLY A 43 -6.50 -5.05 1.58
N VAL A 44 -7.34 -4.08 1.23
CA VAL A 44 -8.15 -4.11 0.00
C VAL A 44 -7.38 -3.51 -1.18
N ASN A 45 -6.76 -2.33 -0.99
CA ASN A 45 -6.18 -1.54 -2.07
C ASN A 45 -4.94 -2.19 -2.69
N GLN A 46 -4.05 -2.76 -1.89
CA GLN A 46 -2.76 -3.33 -2.33
C GLN A 46 -2.84 -4.83 -2.65
N SER A 47 -4.02 -5.37 -2.89
CA SER A 47 -4.15 -6.76 -3.35
C SER A 47 -4.08 -6.86 -4.87
N THR A 48 -3.73 -8.05 -5.39
CA THR A 48 -3.74 -8.35 -6.83
C THR A 48 -5.11 -8.13 -7.48
N ALA A 49 -6.19 -8.21 -6.70
CA ALA A 49 -7.56 -7.93 -7.11
C ALA A 49 -8.10 -6.61 -6.53
N GLY A 50 -7.23 -5.66 -6.14
CA GLY A 50 -7.61 -4.43 -5.45
C GLY A 50 -8.67 -3.61 -6.17
N THR A 51 -8.50 -3.38 -7.47
CA THR A 51 -9.48 -2.65 -8.29
C THR A 51 -10.86 -3.31 -8.25
N ALA A 52 -10.92 -4.64 -8.41
CA ALA A 52 -12.19 -5.38 -8.36
C ALA A 52 -12.84 -5.35 -6.97
N LYS A 53 -12.04 -5.45 -5.90
CA LYS A 53 -12.52 -5.33 -4.51
C LYS A 53 -13.09 -3.95 -4.23
N ASN A 54 -12.39 -2.89 -4.64
CA ASN A 54 -12.88 -1.52 -4.51
C ASN A 54 -14.18 -1.31 -5.29
N ALA A 55 -14.25 -1.79 -6.54
CA ALA A 55 -15.47 -1.73 -7.34
C ALA A 55 -16.64 -2.48 -6.68
N ALA A 56 -16.40 -3.63 -6.06
CA ALA A 56 -17.43 -4.37 -5.34
C ALA A 56 -17.98 -3.59 -4.13
N ILE A 57 -17.12 -2.92 -3.36
CA ILE A 57 -17.55 -2.06 -2.24
C ILE A 57 -18.35 -0.86 -2.75
N ILE A 58 -17.90 -0.20 -3.80
CA ILE A 58 -18.62 0.92 -4.42
C ILE A 58 -19.99 0.46 -4.93
N ASN A 59 -20.04 -0.69 -5.62
CA ASN A 59 -21.29 -1.27 -6.13
C ASN A 59 -22.27 -1.61 -5.00
N LEU A 60 -21.80 -2.05 -3.82
CA LEU A 60 -22.64 -2.27 -2.65
C LEU A 60 -23.34 -0.96 -2.23
N HIS A 61 -22.59 0.15 -2.18
CA HIS A 61 -23.14 1.47 -1.87
C HIS A 61 -24.09 1.99 -2.94
N LEU A 62 -23.81 1.73 -4.22
CA LEU A 62 -24.73 2.05 -5.31
C LEU A 62 -26.04 1.25 -5.21
N ALA A 63 -25.94 -0.07 -4.98
CA ALA A 63 -27.10 -0.95 -4.88
C ALA A 63 -28.03 -0.62 -3.69
N THR A 64 -27.45 -0.10 -2.61
CA THR A 64 -28.19 0.29 -1.40
C THR A 64 -28.55 1.79 -1.35
N GLY A 65 -28.25 2.54 -2.43
CA GLY A 65 -28.55 3.96 -2.53
C GLY A 65 -27.84 4.82 -1.49
N GLN A 66 -26.60 4.47 -1.14
CA GLN A 66 -25.81 5.16 -0.09
C GLN A 66 -24.82 6.18 -0.63
N ILE A 67 -24.70 6.30 -1.95
CA ILE A 67 -23.88 7.33 -2.60
C ILE A 67 -24.57 8.69 -2.48
N ASP A 68 -23.77 9.74 -2.29
CA ASP A 68 -24.24 11.13 -2.18
C ASP A 68 -25.21 11.40 -0.99
N LYS A 69 -25.15 10.58 0.04
CA LYS A 69 -25.83 10.85 1.32
C LYS A 69 -24.83 11.29 2.37
N ILE A 70 -25.14 12.37 3.09
CA ILE A 70 -24.31 12.85 4.22
C ILE A 70 -24.16 11.74 5.26
N GLY A 71 -22.92 11.37 5.57
CA GLY A 71 -22.59 10.31 6.53
C GLY A 71 -22.76 8.89 6.01
N SER A 72 -22.75 8.71 4.68
CA SER A 72 -22.78 7.41 4.00
C SER A 72 -21.77 7.37 2.88
N GLY A 73 -21.48 6.17 2.43
CA GLY A 73 -20.67 5.95 1.22
C GLY A 73 -19.42 5.12 1.42
N PRO A 74 -18.70 4.83 0.34
CA PRO A 74 -17.42 4.15 0.39
C PRO A 74 -16.30 5.15 0.75
N PHE A 75 -15.44 4.81 1.72
CA PHE A 75 -14.36 5.67 2.16
C PHE A 75 -13.05 4.90 2.30
N SER A 76 -12.14 5.08 1.33
CA SER A 76 -10.80 4.50 1.40
C SER A 76 -9.91 5.37 2.28
N LEU A 77 -9.41 4.79 3.37
CA LEU A 77 -8.45 5.42 4.26
C LEU A 77 -7.03 5.25 3.73
N THR A 78 -6.32 6.34 3.60
CA THR A 78 -4.88 6.29 3.30
C THR A 78 -4.11 6.00 4.58
N GLY A 79 -3.24 4.98 4.57
CA GLY A 79 -2.45 4.61 5.75
C GLY A 79 -1.32 5.59 6.05
N GLN A 80 -0.74 6.18 5.02
CA GLN A 80 0.40 7.09 5.12
C GLN A 80 -0.10 8.54 5.24
N PRO A 81 0.38 9.32 6.24
CA PRO A 81 -0.09 10.70 6.46
C PRO A 81 0.17 11.66 5.30
N ASN A 82 1.19 11.40 4.50
CA ASN A 82 1.61 12.24 3.37
C ASN A 82 1.73 11.46 2.06
N ALA A 83 0.78 10.56 1.79
CA ALA A 83 0.84 9.73 0.59
C ALA A 83 0.77 10.53 -0.71
N MET A 84 -0.05 11.58 -0.77
CA MET A 84 -0.12 12.48 -1.93
C MET A 84 1.20 13.25 -2.09
N GLY A 85 1.70 13.88 -1.03
CA GLY A 85 2.98 14.58 -1.04
C GLY A 85 4.15 13.66 -1.43
N GLY A 86 4.16 12.42 -0.95
CA GLY A 86 5.12 11.41 -1.38
C GLY A 86 5.11 11.17 -2.88
N ARG A 87 3.94 11.11 -3.51
CA ARG A 87 3.82 11.00 -4.98
C ARG A 87 4.26 12.27 -5.70
N GLU A 88 3.96 13.43 -5.15
CA GLU A 88 4.38 14.72 -5.69
C GLU A 88 5.92 14.85 -5.70
N THR A 89 6.59 14.29 -4.71
CA THR A 89 8.06 14.30 -4.61
C THR A 89 8.76 13.13 -5.31
N GLY A 90 7.99 12.18 -5.88
CA GLY A 90 8.55 11.06 -6.65
C GLY A 90 9.03 9.90 -5.80
N SER A 91 8.39 9.61 -4.67
CA SER A 91 8.82 8.55 -3.74
C SER A 91 8.49 7.10 -4.17
N LEU A 92 8.00 6.89 -5.39
CA LEU A 92 7.79 5.55 -5.96
C LEU A 92 8.92 5.19 -6.92
N SER A 93 9.21 3.90 -7.08
CA SER A 93 10.32 3.41 -7.91
C SER A 93 10.24 3.83 -9.39
N ASN A 94 9.07 4.20 -9.87
CA ASN A 94 8.81 4.60 -11.26
C ASN A 94 8.54 6.10 -11.43
N LEU A 95 8.55 6.89 -10.36
CA LEU A 95 8.23 8.32 -10.39
C LEU A 95 9.43 9.20 -10.12
N LEU A 96 9.35 10.40 -10.71
CA LEU A 96 10.16 11.57 -10.45
C LEU A 96 9.26 12.66 -9.87
N PRO A 97 9.81 13.75 -9.27
CA PRO A 97 9.02 14.86 -8.75
C PRO A 97 8.01 15.43 -9.76
N GLY A 98 6.88 15.92 -9.26
CA GLY A 98 5.80 16.50 -10.07
C GLY A 98 5.07 15.47 -10.93
N HIS A 99 4.90 14.25 -10.43
CA HIS A 99 4.23 13.12 -11.12
C HIS A 99 4.89 12.73 -12.46
N ARG A 100 6.15 13.04 -12.64
CA ARG A 100 6.91 12.66 -13.83
C ARG A 100 7.32 11.19 -13.75
N GLU A 101 7.46 10.55 -14.90
CA GLU A 101 7.80 9.13 -15.02
C GLU A 101 9.27 8.94 -15.37
N VAL A 102 9.95 8.03 -14.69
CA VAL A 102 11.34 7.65 -14.97
C VAL A 102 11.49 7.14 -16.40
N ALA A 103 10.51 6.40 -16.93
CA ALA A 103 10.58 5.84 -18.28
C ALA A 103 10.48 6.90 -19.40
N ASN A 104 9.91 8.08 -19.12
CA ASN A 104 9.73 9.14 -20.11
C ASN A 104 11.01 9.99 -20.25
N PRO A 105 11.65 10.05 -21.44
CA PRO A 105 12.89 10.79 -21.65
C PRO A 105 12.75 12.31 -21.46
N GLU A 106 11.61 12.90 -21.83
CA GLU A 106 11.33 14.32 -21.67
C GLU A 106 11.22 14.68 -20.17
N HIS A 107 10.52 13.86 -19.40
CA HIS A 107 10.41 14.02 -17.95
C HIS A 107 11.78 13.92 -17.27
N ARG A 108 12.64 12.97 -17.69
CA ARG A 108 13.99 12.85 -17.16
C ARG A 108 14.84 14.08 -17.48
N ALA A 109 14.77 14.57 -18.71
CA ALA A 109 15.54 15.75 -19.13
C ALA A 109 15.15 16.99 -18.31
N GLU A 110 13.85 17.21 -18.09
CA GLU A 110 13.34 18.30 -17.29
C GLU A 110 13.81 18.22 -15.82
N VAL A 111 13.69 17.05 -15.19
CA VAL A 111 14.11 16.87 -13.80
C VAL A 111 15.64 16.91 -13.66
N ALA A 112 16.39 16.37 -14.62
CA ALA A 112 17.85 16.45 -14.64
C ALA A 112 18.31 17.91 -14.70
N ALA A 113 17.68 18.71 -15.56
CA ALA A 113 17.97 20.16 -15.66
C ALA A 113 17.66 20.88 -14.35
N TYR A 114 16.53 20.57 -13.70
CA TYR A 114 16.14 21.15 -12.42
C TYR A 114 17.09 20.79 -11.28
N TRP A 115 17.55 19.52 -11.23
CA TRP A 115 18.50 19.05 -10.23
C TRP A 115 19.95 19.40 -10.53
N GLY A 116 20.26 19.91 -11.73
CA GLY A 116 21.62 20.22 -12.16
C GLY A 116 22.51 18.98 -12.33
N VAL A 117 21.94 17.87 -12.78
CA VAL A 117 22.66 16.61 -13.04
C VAL A 117 22.64 16.26 -14.51
N ASP A 118 23.68 15.57 -14.99
CA ASP A 118 23.83 15.26 -16.42
C ASP A 118 22.82 14.23 -16.91
N ARG A 119 22.44 13.27 -16.05
CA ARG A 119 21.52 12.19 -16.41
C ARG A 119 20.81 11.61 -15.21
N LEU A 120 19.66 11.00 -15.48
CA LEU A 120 18.88 10.19 -14.54
C LEU A 120 18.79 8.74 -15.06
N PRO A 121 18.46 7.75 -14.18
CA PRO A 121 18.19 6.39 -14.62
C PRO A 121 17.10 6.36 -15.70
N GLU A 122 17.28 5.49 -16.69
CA GLU A 122 16.34 5.36 -17.81
C GLU A 122 15.21 4.37 -17.54
N THR A 123 15.42 3.50 -16.57
CA THR A 123 14.46 2.47 -16.15
C THR A 123 14.03 2.68 -14.72
N PRO A 124 12.77 2.38 -14.38
CA PRO A 124 12.31 2.36 -13.01
C PRO A 124 13.15 1.46 -12.09
N GLY A 125 13.19 1.80 -10.81
CA GLY A 125 13.76 0.92 -9.80
C GLY A 125 12.89 -0.34 -9.60
N LEU A 126 13.40 -1.29 -8.83
CA LEU A 126 12.69 -2.53 -8.51
C LEU A 126 11.42 -2.21 -7.66
N SER A 127 10.36 -2.96 -7.89
CA SER A 127 9.23 -2.99 -6.98
C SER A 127 9.64 -3.58 -5.62
N ALA A 128 8.83 -3.37 -4.57
CA ALA A 128 9.17 -3.86 -3.24
C ALA A 128 9.40 -5.38 -3.20
N ILE A 129 8.61 -6.17 -3.93
CA ILE A 129 8.79 -7.63 -4.00
C ILE A 129 10.08 -7.99 -4.73
N GLU A 130 10.30 -7.41 -5.91
CA GLU A 130 11.53 -7.64 -6.69
C GLU A 130 12.79 -7.20 -5.95
N LEU A 131 12.70 -6.14 -5.15
CA LEU A 131 13.80 -5.66 -4.32
C LEU A 131 14.20 -6.71 -3.28
N PHE A 132 13.25 -7.30 -2.56
CA PHE A 132 13.54 -8.36 -1.60
C PHE A 132 13.99 -9.66 -2.27
N ASP A 133 13.53 -9.96 -3.48
CA ASP A 133 14.05 -11.05 -4.30
C ASP A 133 15.52 -10.80 -4.67
N ALA A 134 15.87 -9.57 -5.01
CA ALA A 134 17.24 -9.19 -5.33
C ALA A 134 18.16 -9.20 -4.09
N VAL A 135 17.64 -8.83 -2.91
CA VAL A 135 18.36 -8.98 -1.64
C VAL A 135 18.62 -10.47 -1.35
N GLY A 136 17.57 -11.30 -1.36
CA GLY A 136 17.69 -12.73 -1.07
C GLY A 136 18.56 -13.50 -2.07
N SER A 137 18.74 -13.00 -3.31
CA SER A 137 19.67 -13.56 -4.30
C SER A 137 21.09 -12.97 -4.22
N GLY A 138 21.37 -12.09 -3.27
CA GLY A 138 22.68 -11.47 -3.07
C GLY A 138 23.06 -10.40 -4.12
N LYS A 139 22.12 -9.99 -4.98
CA LYS A 139 22.33 -8.91 -5.94
C LYS A 139 22.41 -7.55 -5.27
N ILE A 140 21.64 -7.37 -4.20
CA ILE A 140 21.67 -6.19 -3.32
C ILE A 140 22.41 -6.57 -2.05
N LYS A 141 23.46 -5.83 -1.72
CA LYS A 141 24.36 -6.08 -0.60
C LYS A 141 24.22 -5.09 0.55
N ALA A 142 23.48 -4.02 0.32
CA ALA A 142 23.16 -3.02 1.34
C ALA A 142 21.73 -2.55 1.15
N LEU A 143 20.96 -2.51 2.23
CA LEU A 143 19.57 -2.10 2.23
C LEU A 143 19.35 -1.01 3.28
N TRP A 144 18.74 0.10 2.86
CA TRP A 144 18.30 1.14 3.78
C TRP A 144 16.78 1.16 3.83
N ILE A 145 16.23 0.88 4.99
CA ILE A 145 14.80 0.84 5.27
C ILE A 145 14.45 2.05 6.14
N ALA A 146 13.53 2.88 5.65
CA ALA A 146 13.10 4.07 6.36
C ALA A 146 11.57 4.10 6.49
N CYS A 147 11.07 4.27 7.72
CA CYS A 147 9.65 4.49 8.03
C CYS A 147 8.69 3.40 7.54
N THR A 148 9.17 2.15 7.43
CA THR A 148 8.34 0.99 7.08
C THR A 148 8.86 -0.27 7.78
N ASN A 149 7.99 -1.27 7.95
CA ASN A 149 8.29 -2.50 8.67
C ASN A 149 8.09 -3.74 7.78
N PRO A 150 8.97 -3.97 6.78
CA PRO A 150 8.83 -5.07 5.83
C PRO A 150 8.79 -6.46 6.47
N ALA A 151 9.49 -6.66 7.60
CA ALA A 151 9.44 -7.91 8.36
C ALA A 151 8.05 -8.24 8.95
N GLN A 152 7.06 -7.34 8.78
CA GLN A 152 5.67 -7.56 9.18
C GLN A 152 4.68 -7.29 8.02
N SER A 153 4.95 -6.30 7.18
CA SER A 153 3.98 -5.79 6.19
C SER A 153 4.10 -6.43 4.81
N MET A 154 5.23 -7.05 4.48
CA MET A 154 5.45 -7.69 3.18
C MET A 154 4.77 -9.07 3.10
N PRO A 155 4.33 -9.52 1.91
CA PRO A 155 3.91 -10.90 1.73
C PRO A 155 5.08 -11.88 1.87
N ASP A 156 4.77 -13.17 2.07
CA ASP A 156 5.77 -14.25 2.23
C ASP A 156 6.85 -13.92 3.27
N GLN A 157 6.42 -13.78 4.51
CA GLN A 157 7.27 -13.34 5.62
C GLN A 157 8.51 -14.22 5.81
N HIS A 158 8.42 -15.53 5.54
CA HIS A 158 9.57 -16.42 5.65
C HIS A 158 10.71 -15.97 4.72
N LYS A 159 10.37 -15.64 3.47
CA LYS A 159 11.31 -15.15 2.46
C LYS A 159 11.90 -13.78 2.83
N ILE A 160 11.07 -12.87 3.33
CA ILE A 160 11.51 -11.53 3.77
C ILE A 160 12.48 -11.64 4.94
N HIS A 161 12.16 -12.44 5.96
CA HIS A 161 13.04 -12.66 7.12
C HIS A 161 14.37 -13.29 6.71
N GLN A 162 14.34 -14.21 5.74
CA GLN A 162 15.57 -14.81 5.22
C GLN A 162 16.42 -13.78 4.47
N ALA A 163 15.80 -13.00 3.57
CA ALA A 163 16.49 -11.95 2.82
C ALA A 163 17.15 -10.91 3.74
N LEU A 164 16.44 -10.49 4.81
CA LEU A 164 16.98 -9.56 5.79
C LEU A 164 18.16 -10.15 6.59
N ARG A 165 18.13 -11.44 6.94
CA ARG A 165 19.25 -12.12 7.60
C ARG A 165 20.49 -12.26 6.72
N ASP A 166 20.26 -12.54 5.43
CA ASP A 166 21.34 -12.81 4.49
C ASP A 166 21.92 -11.53 3.86
N CYS A 167 21.25 -10.39 4.03
CA CYS A 167 21.73 -9.10 3.53
C CYS A 167 22.99 -8.68 4.29
N PRO A 168 24.13 -8.43 3.61
CA PRO A 168 25.40 -8.12 4.28
C PRO A 168 25.39 -6.82 5.10
N PHE A 169 24.50 -5.87 4.78
CA PHE A 169 24.39 -4.63 5.52
C PHE A 169 22.97 -4.05 5.46
N VAL A 170 22.32 -3.94 6.62
CA VAL A 170 20.96 -3.42 6.77
C VAL A 170 20.96 -2.19 7.66
N VAL A 171 20.57 -1.05 7.11
CA VAL A 171 20.31 0.18 7.84
C VAL A 171 18.81 0.32 8.03
N VAL A 172 18.37 0.52 9.27
CA VAL A 172 16.95 0.80 9.57
C VAL A 172 16.85 2.18 10.22
N GLN A 173 16.03 3.03 9.65
CA GLN A 173 15.69 4.34 10.19
C GLN A 173 14.24 4.30 10.67
N GLU A 174 14.04 4.32 11.99
CA GLU A 174 12.74 4.05 12.60
C GLU A 174 12.54 4.87 13.88
N ALA A 175 11.29 5.27 14.14
CA ALA A 175 10.93 5.98 15.36
C ALA A 175 10.84 5.05 16.59
N PHE A 176 10.57 3.76 16.38
CA PHE A 176 10.39 2.76 17.43
C PHE A 176 11.32 1.58 17.24
N THR A 177 12.18 1.34 18.23
CA THR A 177 13.15 0.22 18.20
C THR A 177 12.50 -1.17 18.34
N THR A 178 11.22 -1.20 18.67
CA THR A 178 10.47 -2.44 18.92
C THR A 178 9.85 -3.04 17.66
N THR A 179 9.96 -2.39 16.49
CA THR A 179 9.48 -2.94 15.23
C THR A 179 10.28 -4.18 14.83
N GLU A 180 9.60 -5.14 14.19
CA GLU A 180 10.23 -6.43 13.84
C GLU A 180 11.45 -6.27 12.93
N THR A 181 11.40 -5.34 11.98
CA THR A 181 12.50 -5.06 11.06
C THR A 181 13.77 -4.59 11.77
N CYS A 182 13.66 -3.90 12.90
CA CYS A 182 14.81 -3.43 13.66
C CYS A 182 15.70 -4.56 14.17
N ARG A 183 15.19 -5.78 14.31
CA ARG A 183 15.96 -6.97 14.73
C ARG A 183 17.01 -7.42 13.72
N TYR A 184 16.90 -6.95 12.47
CA TYR A 184 17.80 -7.29 11.38
C TYR A 184 18.78 -6.16 11.05
N ALA A 185 18.72 -5.05 11.79
CA ALA A 185 19.55 -3.89 11.52
C ALA A 185 20.99 -4.07 12.00
N ASP A 186 21.96 -3.85 11.12
CA ASP A 186 23.37 -3.65 11.50
C ASP A 186 23.57 -2.23 12.00
N LEU A 187 22.81 -1.27 11.48
CA LEU A 187 22.79 0.11 11.94
C LEU A 187 21.35 0.58 12.12
N LEU A 188 21.01 0.98 13.34
CA LEU A 188 19.72 1.57 13.67
C LEU A 188 19.87 3.09 13.85
N LEU A 189 19.15 3.84 13.03
CA LEU A 189 19.10 5.30 13.08
C LEU A 189 17.76 5.76 13.66
N PRO A 190 17.74 6.49 14.77
CA PRO A 190 16.49 7.01 15.31
C PRO A 190 15.90 8.07 14.39
N ALA A 191 14.58 7.99 14.16
CA ALA A 191 13.81 8.94 13.36
C ALA A 191 12.83 9.70 14.25
N ALA A 192 12.73 11.01 14.04
CA ALA A 192 11.69 11.82 14.65
C ALA A 192 10.32 11.47 14.08
N SER A 193 9.31 11.34 14.94
CA SER A 193 7.93 11.23 14.53
C SER A 193 7.39 12.57 14.00
N TRP A 194 6.21 12.54 13.37
CA TRP A 194 5.64 13.75 12.77
C TRP A 194 5.41 14.90 13.77
N GLY A 195 5.17 14.61 15.04
CA GLY A 195 5.01 15.61 16.10
C GLY A 195 6.33 16.21 16.62
N GLU A 196 7.48 15.68 16.19
CA GLU A 196 8.82 16.06 16.65
C GLU A 196 9.61 16.80 15.57
N LYS A 197 9.00 17.09 14.44
CA LYS A 197 9.65 17.75 13.30
C LYS A 197 8.70 18.72 12.59
N GLU A 198 9.27 19.68 11.89
CA GLU A 198 8.54 20.57 11.01
C GLU A 198 8.37 19.95 9.63
N GLY A 199 7.30 20.33 8.94
CA GLY A 199 7.01 19.88 7.59
C GLY A 199 5.61 20.21 7.13
N THR A 200 5.33 19.90 5.88
CA THR A 200 4.01 20.02 5.25
C THR A 200 3.53 18.66 4.77
N VAL A 201 2.23 18.47 4.78
CA VAL A 201 1.59 17.27 4.24
C VAL A 201 0.57 17.68 3.18
N THR A 202 0.44 16.86 2.14
CA THR A 202 -0.62 16.96 1.15
C THR A 202 -1.57 15.78 1.34
N ASN A 203 -2.84 16.10 1.57
CA ASN A 203 -3.88 15.10 1.80
C ASN A 203 -5.14 15.41 0.99
#